data_1546d9a29a8bbe2e558001657a04b78a
#
_entry.id   1546d9a29a8bbe2e558001657a04b78a
#
_cell.length_a   1.000
_cell.length_b   1.000
_cell.length_c   1.000
_cell.angle_alpha   90.00
_cell.angle_beta   90.00
_cell.angle_gamma   90.00
#
_symmetry.space_group_name_H-M   'P 1'
#
loop_
_entity.id
_entity.type
_entity.pdbx_description
1 polymer ?
#
loop_
_entity_poly.entity_id
_entity_poly.type
_entity_poly.pdbx_seq_one_letter_code
_entity_poly.pdbx_strand_id
1 'polypeptide(L)' 'MADLYVPMLNEIYDFEWNGETLAGEIVRQSLELIERKEEVSFEEKNYYLYALDLERVMDPEQNLISQGILPGEPFVLI' A
#
# COMPACT_ATOMS: atom_id res chain seq x y z
N MET A 1 4.20 -8.69 8.30
CA MET A 1 3.05 -8.67 7.38
C MET A 1 2.09 -7.57 7.77
N ALA A 2 1.44 -6.99 6.79
CA ALA A 2 0.48 -5.92 7.03
C ALA A 2 -0.75 -6.15 6.16
N ASP A 3 -1.89 -5.60 6.62
CA ASP A 3 -3.13 -5.64 5.85
C ASP A 3 -3.22 -4.41 4.95
N LEU A 4 -3.57 -4.64 3.70
CA LEU A 4 -3.84 -3.58 2.75
C LEU A 4 -5.31 -3.67 2.33
N TYR A 5 -6.11 -2.70 2.72
CA TYR A 5 -7.50 -2.61 2.28
C TYR A 5 -7.56 -1.86 0.95
N VAL A 6 -8.22 -2.45 -0.03
CA VAL A 6 -8.41 -1.88 -1.35
C VAL A 6 -9.91 -1.60 -1.56
N PRO A 7 -10.37 -0.38 -1.29
CA PRO A 7 -11.80 -0.06 -1.35
C PRO A 7 -12.47 -0.34 -2.68
N MET A 8 -11.77 -0.14 -3.79
CA MET A 8 -12.32 -0.38 -5.13
C MET A 8 -12.78 -1.82 -5.33
N LEU A 9 -12.10 -2.77 -4.67
CA LEU A 9 -12.40 -4.20 -4.77
C LEU A 9 -13.11 -4.70 -3.53
N ASN A 10 -13.23 -3.87 -2.50
CA ASN A 10 -13.77 -4.25 -1.19
C ASN A 10 -13.07 -5.49 -0.63
N GLU A 11 -11.75 -5.52 -0.74
CA GLU A 11 -10.94 -6.65 -0.31
C GLU A 11 -9.78 -6.20 0.56
N ILE A 12 -9.35 -7.10 1.43
CA ILE A 12 -8.16 -6.90 2.27
C ILE A 12 -7.13 -7.93 1.83
N TYR A 13 -5.91 -7.47 1.58
CA TYR A 13 -4.80 -8.31 1.18
C TYR A 13 -3.71 -8.29 2.24
N ASP A 14 -3.13 -9.45 2.51
CA ASP A 14 -1.91 -9.52 3.30
C ASP A 14 -0.74 -9.21 2.38
N PHE A 15 0.18 -8.36 2.83
CA PHE A 15 1.38 -8.11 2.07
C PHE A 15 2.58 -7.92 2.99
N GLU A 16 3.76 -8.18 2.44
CA GLU A 16 5.01 -7.93 3.11
C GLU A 16 5.68 -6.73 2.46
N TRP A 17 6.31 -5.91 3.27
CA TRP A 17 7.06 -4.79 2.75
C TRP A 17 8.42 -4.71 3.41
N ASN A 18 9.38 -4.22 2.64
CA ASN A 18 10.75 -3.99 3.12
C ASN A 18 10.84 -2.55 3.63
N GLY A 19 11.36 -2.37 4.85
CA GLY A 19 11.46 -1.05 5.46
C GLY A 19 12.28 -0.05 4.68
N GLU A 20 13.16 -0.51 3.79
CA GLU A 20 14.00 0.34 2.95
C GLU A 20 13.35 0.70 1.61
N THR A 21 12.27 0.04 1.24
CA THR A 21 11.58 0.29 -0.03
C THR A 21 10.73 1.54 0.08
N LEU A 22 10.76 2.38 -0.95
CA LEU A 22 9.95 3.59 -0.99
C LEU A 22 8.46 3.23 -1.02
N ALA A 23 7.64 4.04 -0.35
CA ALA A 23 6.20 3.80 -0.30
C ALA A 23 5.58 3.73 -1.71
N GLY A 24 6.03 4.58 -2.63
CA GLY A 24 5.57 4.54 -4.02
C GLY A 24 5.88 3.24 -4.74
N GLU A 25 7.02 2.63 -4.44
CA GLU A 25 7.38 1.31 -4.98
C GLU A 25 6.47 0.22 -4.42
N ILE A 26 6.16 0.30 -3.13
CA ILE A 26 5.24 -0.66 -2.50
C ILE A 26 3.88 -0.58 -3.15
N VAL A 27 3.38 0.63 -3.41
CA VAL A 27 2.11 0.84 -4.11
C VAL A 27 2.15 0.20 -5.49
N ARG A 28 3.19 0.49 -6.27
CA ARG A 28 3.33 -0.04 -7.63
C ARG A 28 3.35 -1.56 -7.65
N GLN A 29 4.15 -2.16 -6.77
CA GLN A 29 4.24 -3.62 -6.67
C GLN A 29 2.90 -4.23 -6.23
N SER A 30 2.21 -3.60 -5.29
CA SER A 30 0.90 -4.06 -4.83
C SER A 30 -0.13 -4.03 -5.95
N LEU A 31 -0.17 -2.94 -6.73
CA LEU A 31 -1.08 -2.83 -7.87
C LEU A 31 -0.83 -3.92 -8.90
N GLU A 32 0.43 -4.18 -9.23
CA GLU A 32 0.78 -5.23 -10.19
C GLU A 32 0.32 -6.61 -9.74
N LEU A 33 0.53 -6.92 -8.46
CA LEU A 33 0.13 -8.21 -7.91
C LEU A 33 -1.39 -8.38 -7.88
N ILE A 34 -2.10 -7.33 -7.49
CA ILE A 34 -3.56 -7.37 -7.42
C ILE A 34 -4.16 -7.47 -8.82
N GLU A 35 -3.64 -6.72 -9.79
CA GLU A 35 -4.11 -6.80 -11.17
C GLU A 35 -3.98 -8.21 -11.73
N ARG A 36 -2.87 -8.87 -11.43
CA ARG A 36 -2.64 -10.24 -11.87
C ARG A 36 -3.59 -11.23 -11.19
N LYS A 37 -3.73 -11.10 -9.87
CA LYS A 37 -4.53 -12.02 -9.05
C LYS A 37 -6.01 -11.93 -9.37
N GLU A 38 -6.51 -10.71 -9.51
CA GLU A 38 -7.94 -10.45 -9.68
C GLU A 38 -8.36 -10.27 -11.14
N GLU A 39 -7.39 -10.27 -12.06
CA GLU A 39 -7.63 -10.03 -13.50
C GLU A 39 -8.36 -8.72 -13.75
N VAL A 40 -7.97 -7.66 -13.02
CA VAL A 40 -8.53 -6.32 -13.16
C VAL A 40 -7.43 -5.36 -13.60
N SER A 41 -7.83 -4.18 -14.08
CA SER A 41 -6.91 -3.11 -14.40
C SER A 41 -7.26 -1.88 -13.56
N PHE A 42 -6.24 -1.30 -12.94
CA PHE A 42 -6.41 -0.04 -12.23
C PHE A 42 -6.32 1.12 -13.21
N GLU A 43 -7.05 2.20 -12.91
CA GLU A 43 -6.97 3.41 -13.72
C GLU A 43 -5.57 4.02 -13.62
N GLU A 44 -5.14 4.69 -14.69
CA GLU A 44 -3.89 5.42 -14.69
C GLU A 44 -4.02 6.70 -13.88
N LYS A 45 -3.86 6.58 -12.58
CA LYS A 45 -3.82 7.70 -11.66
C LYS A 45 -2.84 7.36 -10.54
N ASN A 46 -2.48 8.35 -9.77
CA ASN A 46 -1.60 8.13 -8.62
C ASN A 46 -2.38 7.49 -7.49
N TYR A 47 -1.84 6.41 -6.96
CA TYR A 47 -2.36 5.73 -5.77
C TYR A 47 -1.38 5.95 -4.63
N TYR A 48 -1.91 5.98 -3.42
CA TYR A 48 -1.12 6.23 -2.22
C TYR A 48 -1.50 5.25 -1.13
N LEU A 49 -0.58 5.02 -0.19
CA LEU A 49 -0.88 4.30 1.03
C LEU A 49 -1.37 5.28 2.09
N TYR A 50 -2.51 4.99 2.68
CA TYR A 50 -3.01 5.73 3.84
C TYR A 50 -2.79 4.86 5.07
N ALA A 51 -1.99 5.33 6.03
CA ALA A 51 -1.71 4.60 7.26
C ALA A 51 -2.84 4.84 8.25
N LEU A 52 -3.62 3.79 8.55
CA LEU A 52 -4.79 3.92 9.43
C LEU A 52 -4.41 4.37 10.84
N ASP A 53 -3.35 3.81 11.42
CA ASP A 53 -2.96 4.11 12.78
C ASP A 53 -2.41 5.53 12.93
N LEU A 54 -1.76 6.05 11.91
CA LEU A 54 -1.23 7.41 11.91
C LEU A 54 -2.20 8.44 11.32
N GLU A 55 -3.28 7.97 10.70
CA GLU A 55 -4.27 8.82 10.03
C GLU A 55 -3.60 9.78 9.04
N ARG A 56 -2.70 9.24 8.21
CA ARG A 56 -1.88 10.04 7.32
C ARG A 56 -1.54 9.30 6.04
N VAL A 57 -1.52 10.03 4.93
CA VAL A 57 -1.05 9.51 3.64
C VAL A 57 0.47 9.42 3.68
N MET A 58 1.00 8.31 3.20
CA MET A 58 2.46 8.11 3.13
C MET A 58 3.06 8.85 1.95
N ASP A 59 4.21 9.47 2.17
CA ASP A 59 4.99 10.10 1.11
C ASP A 59 5.58 9.01 0.23
N PRO A 60 5.26 8.99 -1.08
CA PRO A 60 5.74 7.93 -1.97
C PRO A 60 7.26 7.94 -2.18
N GLU A 61 7.92 9.05 -1.90
CA GLU A 61 9.36 9.17 -2.09
C GLU A 61 10.18 8.83 -0.86
N GLN A 62 9.53 8.35 0.20
CA GLN A 62 10.20 7.93 1.43
C GLN A 62 9.79 6.51 1.80
N ASN A 63 10.66 5.84 2.55
CA ASN A 63 10.33 4.51 3.04
C ASN A 63 9.37 4.62 4.24
N LEU A 64 8.71 3.51 4.57
CA LEU A 64 7.69 3.52 5.63
C LEU A 64 8.30 3.70 7.02
N ILE A 65 9.47 3.13 7.25
CA ILE A 65 10.13 3.23 8.56
C ILE A 65 10.44 4.69 8.89
N SER A 66 10.95 5.46 7.92
CA SER A 66 11.26 6.87 8.15
C SER A 66 10.01 7.71 8.41
N GLN A 67 8.85 7.20 8.03
CA GLN A 67 7.56 7.87 8.24
C GLN A 67 6.87 7.41 9.52
N GLY A 68 7.53 6.59 10.33
CA GLY A 68 7.03 6.16 11.63
C GLY A 68 6.15 4.90 11.60
N ILE A 69 6.18 4.14 10.53
CA ILE A 69 5.39 2.91 10.41
C ILE A 69 6.14 1.75 11.08
N LEU A 70 5.41 1.00 11.88
CA LEU A 70 5.91 -0.22 12.51
C LEU A 70 5.38 -1.44 11.75
N PRO A 71 6.09 -2.59 11.79
CA PRO A 71 5.60 -3.81 11.17
C PRO A 71 4.21 -4.20 11.67
N GLY A 72 3.34 -4.60 10.75
CA GLY A 72 2.00 -5.04 11.08
C GLY A 72 0.93 -3.96 11.07
N GLU A 73 1.28 -2.70 10.91
CA GLU A 73 0.29 -1.63 10.85
C GLU A 73 -0.52 -1.71 9.54
N PRO A 74 -1.85 -1.48 9.61
CA PRO A 74 -2.70 -1.59 8.43
C PRO A 74 -2.66 -0.35 7.54
N PHE A 75 -2.92 -0.57 6.25
CA PHE A 75 -2.98 0.50 5.24
C PHE A 75 -4.25 0.42 4.42
N VAL A 76 -4.63 1.55 3.85
CA VAL A 76 -5.69 1.64 2.84
C VAL A 76 -5.06 2.19 1.57
N LEU A 77 -5.36 1.56 0.44
CA LEU A 77 -4.95 2.07 -0.88
C LEU A 77 -5.95 3.11 -1.35
N ILE A 78 -5.50 4.33 -1.53
CA ILE A 78 -6.36 5.43 -1.94
C ILE A 78 -5.93 6.03 -3.26
#